data_c3b5c1124ae2fb5b56c8b227584fa824
#
_entry.id   c3b5c1124ae2fb5b56c8b227584fa824
#
_cell.length_a   1.000
_cell.length_b   1.000
_cell.length_c   1.000
_cell.angle_alpha   90.00
_cell.angle_beta   90.00
_cell.angle_gamma   90.00
#
_symmetry.space_group_name_H-M   'P 1'
#
loop_
_entity.id
_entity.type
_entity.pdbx_description
1 polymer ?
#
loop_
_entity_poly.entity_id
_entity_poly.type
_entity_poly.pdbx_seq_one_letter_code
_entity_poly.pdbx_strand_id
1 'polypeptide(L)'
;MKLIKLTSIVLVAGLIVSGVGCSKKIDEFGDINLNPGIVAEANTAALLTNVISGMGGEAWQVNPGLYAQLYSETQYTEASRYTRSQPDFGGYYSGVLYDLVNIIKYNKDPATSGKALANGSNANQIATARILKAWWFLRITDQWGDIPYSQALNFNGQIPYDKQQDIYTDLFKELKEAIAQFDGGATVKGDILLDGSIAKWKKFANSLCMIMALRLSSADAVKGKTEFLDAMGASGGYLTSNADDISLVYPGGNYSSVFYSYYNITLRSDFAISKTVTDFMNPNGDRRINAWGSSTKGFAYGLDRNDAIAFSGANPDWARIMSPSIRTATQPMPIITSSQVTLARAEAAQRGWTAENATNLYRTGIELNWRQWSVYDATAFNAYMLQAPVAITAGTELTKIITQRWLGAFPDGLEAWDIFRSTGIPALTPAPGTIPPAGTSRIIPIRLGISQSHFDLNTTNTNAVAELYKIGGEKDSQYGKMWWVKP
;
A
#
# COMPACT_ATOMS: atom_id res chain seq x y z
N MET A 1 -8.59 64.99 59.90
CA MET A 1 -8.20 63.56 60.13
C MET A 1 -9.38 62.54 60.09
N LYS A 2 -10.68 62.96 60.14
CA LYS A 2 -11.80 62.00 60.10
C LYS A 2 -12.30 61.67 58.66
N LEU A 3 -12.07 62.55 57.66
CA LEU A 3 -12.52 62.29 56.27
C LEU A 3 -11.62 61.28 55.52
N ILE A 4 -10.30 61.25 55.86
CA ILE A 4 -9.36 60.35 55.16
C ILE A 4 -9.57 58.89 55.56
N LYS A 5 -10.06 58.62 56.81
CA LYS A 5 -10.37 57.27 57.29
C LYS A 5 -11.63 56.66 56.66
N LEU A 6 -12.59 57.49 56.26
CA LEU A 6 -13.83 56.98 55.68
C LEU A 6 -13.65 56.61 54.19
N THR A 7 -12.83 57.35 53.43
CA THR A 7 -12.49 57.02 52.04
C THR A 7 -11.65 55.76 51.91
N SER A 8 -10.76 55.51 52.85
CA SER A 8 -9.94 54.26 52.81
C SER A 8 -10.76 53.01 53.11
N ILE A 9 -11.78 53.09 53.98
CA ILE A 9 -12.66 51.96 54.31
C ILE A 9 -13.63 51.69 53.13
N VAL A 10 -14.11 52.67 52.41
CA VAL A 10 -14.99 52.48 51.25
C VAL A 10 -14.19 51.88 50.06
N LEU A 11 -12.90 52.25 49.89
CA LEU A 11 -12.06 51.69 48.82
C LEU A 11 -11.69 50.23 49.09
N VAL A 12 -11.44 49.85 50.36
CA VAL A 12 -11.15 48.46 50.73
C VAL A 12 -12.40 47.57 50.66
N ALA A 13 -13.57 48.11 51.06
CA ALA A 13 -14.85 47.41 50.89
C ALA A 13 -15.25 47.23 49.44
N GLY A 14 -14.95 48.19 48.55
CA GLY A 14 -15.18 48.07 47.08
C GLY A 14 -14.28 47.03 46.39
N LEU A 15 -13.05 46.84 46.88
CA LEU A 15 -12.10 45.83 46.37
C LEU A 15 -12.43 44.39 46.81
N ILE A 16 -13.10 44.23 47.97
CA ILE A 16 -13.51 42.91 48.48
C ILE A 16 -14.78 42.42 47.79
N VAL A 17 -15.68 43.31 47.35
CA VAL A 17 -16.92 42.90 46.65
C VAL A 17 -16.67 42.58 45.18
N SER A 18 -15.60 43.08 44.56
CA SER A 18 -15.25 42.73 43.18
C SER A 18 -14.49 41.39 43.03
N GLY A 19 -14.02 40.81 44.12
CA GLY A 19 -13.28 39.53 44.13
C GLY A 19 -14.14 38.27 44.27
N VAL A 20 -15.43 38.34 44.58
CA VAL A 20 -16.28 37.20 44.88
C VAL A 20 -17.20 36.80 43.73
N GLY A 21 -17.18 37.56 42.64
CA GLY A 21 -18.12 37.40 41.51
C GLY A 21 -17.71 36.52 40.38
N CYS A 22 -16.43 36.05 40.30
CA CYS A 22 -15.95 35.37 39.09
C CYS A 22 -15.65 33.87 39.27
N SER A 23 -15.55 33.31 40.47
CA SER A 23 -15.17 31.90 40.64
C SER A 23 -16.31 30.91 40.35
N LYS A 24 -17.57 31.27 40.63
CA LYS A 24 -18.71 30.36 40.37
C LYS A 24 -19.17 30.26 38.93
N LYS A 25 -18.83 31.23 38.05
CA LYS A 25 -19.18 31.18 36.62
C LYS A 25 -18.13 30.50 35.78
N ILE A 26 -16.92 30.26 36.28
CA ILE A 26 -15.85 29.61 35.54
C ILE A 26 -15.97 28.08 35.62
N ASP A 27 -16.57 27.54 36.71
CA ASP A 27 -16.76 26.10 36.88
C ASP A 27 -18.08 25.57 36.25
N GLU A 28 -18.99 26.45 35.84
CA GLU A 28 -20.26 26.09 35.20
C GLU A 28 -20.34 26.52 33.75
N PHE A 29 -19.34 26.20 32.95
CA PHE A 29 -19.48 26.34 31.49
C PHE A 29 -20.39 25.26 30.91
N GLY A 30 -20.97 24.39 31.71
CA GLY A 30 -21.88 23.34 31.29
C GLY A 30 -21.38 22.64 30.05
N ASP A 31 -22.27 22.25 29.16
CA ASP A 31 -21.96 21.57 27.90
C ASP A 31 -21.45 22.53 26.78
N ILE A 32 -21.15 23.82 27.07
CA ILE A 32 -20.69 24.80 26.07
C ILE A 32 -19.34 24.39 25.44
N ASN A 33 -18.51 23.67 26.17
CA ASN A 33 -17.24 23.14 25.66
C ASN A 33 -17.38 21.71 25.10
N LEU A 34 -18.55 21.10 25.20
CA LEU A 34 -18.85 19.87 24.49
C LEU A 34 -19.27 20.25 23.08
N ASN A 35 -18.34 20.17 22.14
CA ASN A 35 -18.69 20.28 20.74
C ASN A 35 -19.63 19.11 20.39
N PRO A 36 -20.93 19.35 20.12
CA PRO A 36 -21.86 18.26 19.80
C PRO A 36 -21.49 17.52 18.50
N GLY A 37 -20.53 18.05 17.74
CA GLY A 37 -19.92 17.39 16.59
C GLY A 37 -18.71 16.51 16.94
N ILE A 38 -18.22 16.51 18.19
CA ILE A 38 -17.20 15.55 18.62
C ILE A 38 -17.89 14.22 18.88
N VAL A 39 -17.52 13.20 18.16
CA VAL A 39 -17.92 11.82 18.42
C VAL A 39 -17.39 11.43 19.79
N ALA A 40 -18.27 11.46 20.81
CA ALA A 40 -17.90 11.16 22.20
C ALA A 40 -17.51 9.69 22.42
N GLU A 41 -17.85 8.80 21.47
CA GLU A 41 -17.53 7.38 21.49
C GLU A 41 -17.01 6.92 20.12
N ALA A 42 -16.02 6.01 20.13
CA ALA A 42 -15.48 5.47 18.90
C ALA A 42 -16.56 4.71 18.09
N ASN A 43 -16.82 5.14 16.87
CA ASN A 43 -17.66 4.41 15.92
C ASN A 43 -16.75 3.47 15.10
N THR A 44 -16.71 2.19 15.47
CA THR A 44 -15.81 1.21 14.82
C THR A 44 -16.11 1.03 13.33
N ALA A 45 -17.36 1.23 12.88
CA ALA A 45 -17.72 1.20 11.47
C ALA A 45 -17.12 2.40 10.71
N ALA A 46 -17.17 3.61 11.28
CA ALA A 46 -16.58 4.80 10.67
C ALA A 46 -15.04 4.70 10.60
N LEU A 47 -14.39 4.21 11.67
CA LEU A 47 -12.96 3.95 11.68
C LEU A 47 -12.56 2.94 10.59
N LEU A 48 -13.32 1.85 10.43
CA LEU A 48 -13.07 0.86 9.39
C LEU A 48 -13.21 1.46 7.98
N THR A 49 -14.27 2.24 7.74
CA THR A 49 -14.48 2.94 6.47
C THR A 49 -13.31 3.86 6.15
N ASN A 50 -12.81 4.62 7.15
CA ASN A 50 -11.66 5.50 6.98
C ASN A 50 -10.40 4.73 6.56
N VAL A 51 -10.09 3.65 7.26
CA VAL A 51 -8.95 2.78 6.94
C VAL A 51 -9.02 2.23 5.52
N ILE A 52 -10.19 1.71 5.12
CA ILE A 52 -10.38 1.12 3.78
C ILE A 52 -10.30 2.20 2.69
N SER A 53 -10.83 3.40 2.94
CA SER A 53 -10.79 4.48 1.96
C SER A 53 -9.37 4.88 1.56
N GLY A 54 -8.40 4.74 2.46
CA GLY A 54 -6.99 5.00 2.20
C GLY A 54 -6.31 3.97 1.29
N MET A 55 -6.85 2.74 1.19
CA MET A 55 -6.21 1.65 0.44
C MET A 55 -6.02 1.96 -1.03
N GLY A 56 -6.94 2.70 -1.65
CA GLY A 56 -6.84 3.03 -3.07
C GLY A 56 -5.66 3.94 -3.41
N GLY A 57 -5.37 4.92 -2.57
CA GLY A 57 -4.17 5.76 -2.71
C GLY A 57 -2.89 4.97 -2.48
N GLU A 58 -2.91 4.06 -1.49
CA GLU A 58 -1.80 3.18 -1.18
C GLU A 58 -1.51 2.18 -2.31
N ALA A 59 -2.53 1.66 -2.98
CA ALA A 59 -2.37 0.78 -4.13
C ALA A 59 -1.81 1.50 -5.38
N TRP A 60 -1.81 2.84 -5.41
CA TRP A 60 -1.14 3.64 -6.43
C TRP A 60 0.08 4.37 -5.84
N GLN A 61 1.05 3.63 -5.36
CA GLN A 61 2.31 4.21 -4.89
C GLN A 61 3.19 4.63 -6.08
N VAL A 62 3.42 5.95 -6.20
CA VAL A 62 4.09 6.53 -7.37
C VAL A 62 5.58 6.19 -7.39
N ASN A 63 6.32 6.47 -6.32
CA ASN A 63 7.77 6.24 -6.29
C ASN A 63 8.13 4.76 -6.51
N PRO A 64 7.51 3.78 -5.83
CA PRO A 64 7.67 2.37 -6.16
C PRO A 64 7.37 2.05 -7.62
N GLY A 65 6.29 2.63 -8.17
CA GLY A 65 5.91 2.43 -9.57
C GLY A 65 6.90 3.01 -10.59
N LEU A 66 7.58 4.12 -10.23
CA LEU A 66 8.69 4.67 -11.00
C LEU A 66 9.92 3.75 -10.92
N TYR A 67 10.27 3.24 -9.74
CA TYR A 67 11.39 2.31 -9.60
C TYR A 67 11.14 0.96 -10.28
N ALA A 68 9.89 0.51 -10.31
CA ALA A 68 9.45 -0.64 -11.10
C ALA A 68 9.30 -0.35 -12.60
N GLN A 69 9.44 0.91 -13.01
CA GLN A 69 9.27 1.37 -14.39
C GLN A 69 7.88 1.07 -15.01
N LEU A 70 6.84 0.94 -14.17
CA LEU A 70 5.47 0.97 -14.68
C LEU A 70 5.11 2.38 -15.17
N TYR A 71 5.66 3.39 -14.52
CA TYR A 71 5.43 4.80 -14.77
C TYR A 71 6.72 5.52 -15.18
N SER A 72 6.54 6.64 -15.89
CA SER A 72 7.57 7.64 -16.17
C SER A 72 7.11 9.01 -15.70
N GLU A 73 8.04 9.85 -15.26
CA GLU A 73 7.79 11.25 -15.00
C GLU A 73 7.87 12.06 -16.29
N THR A 74 7.01 13.08 -16.44
CA THR A 74 6.88 13.86 -17.67
C THR A 74 7.50 15.25 -17.58
N GLN A 75 7.76 15.77 -16.39
CA GLN A 75 8.34 17.10 -16.17
C GLN A 75 9.16 17.27 -14.87
N TYR A 76 8.79 16.61 -13.79
CA TYR A 76 9.53 16.59 -12.52
C TYR A 76 10.17 15.23 -12.42
N THR A 77 11.41 15.10 -12.91
CA THR A 77 12.01 13.81 -13.24
C THR A 77 12.97 13.28 -12.17
N GLU A 78 12.97 13.89 -11.00
CA GLU A 78 13.90 13.59 -9.93
C GLU A 78 13.75 12.16 -9.39
N ALA A 79 12.52 11.67 -9.24
CA ALA A 79 12.30 10.34 -8.66
C ALA A 79 12.64 9.21 -9.64
N SER A 80 12.30 9.34 -10.94
CA SER A 80 12.68 8.38 -11.96
C SER A 80 14.19 8.35 -12.26
N ARG A 81 14.92 9.39 -11.80
CA ARG A 81 16.38 9.48 -11.85
C ARG A 81 17.05 9.18 -10.51
N TYR A 82 16.27 8.62 -9.59
CA TYR A 82 16.72 8.06 -8.31
C TYR A 82 17.25 9.08 -7.31
N THR A 83 16.78 10.33 -7.37
CA THR A 83 16.95 11.26 -6.26
C THR A 83 16.38 10.63 -4.99
N ARG A 84 17.12 10.76 -3.88
CA ARG A 84 16.74 10.13 -2.62
C ARG A 84 15.34 10.57 -2.18
N SER A 85 14.46 9.60 -2.01
CA SER A 85 13.09 9.79 -1.54
C SER A 85 12.98 9.38 -0.07
N GLN A 86 12.46 10.29 0.77
CA GLN A 86 12.33 10.11 2.22
C GLN A 86 10.91 10.51 2.68
N PRO A 87 9.85 9.86 2.16
CA PRO A 87 8.50 10.17 2.60
C PRO A 87 8.32 9.74 4.07
N ASP A 88 7.50 10.51 4.79
CA ASP A 88 7.21 10.24 6.19
C ASP A 88 6.19 9.11 6.32
N PHE A 89 6.57 8.03 6.96
CA PHE A 89 5.64 6.94 7.30
C PHE A 89 4.90 7.16 8.63
N GLY A 90 5.19 8.21 9.39
CA GLY A 90 4.51 8.53 10.65
C GLY A 90 3.01 8.70 10.50
N GLY A 91 2.55 9.19 9.34
CA GLY A 91 1.13 9.33 9.03
C GLY A 91 0.35 8.02 9.04
N TYR A 92 0.95 6.89 8.71
CA TYR A 92 0.30 5.58 8.80
C TYR A 92 0.00 5.21 10.28
N TYR A 93 0.94 5.53 11.19
CA TYR A 93 0.80 5.21 12.62
C TYR A 93 -0.23 6.08 13.31
N SER A 94 -0.27 7.37 13.02
CA SER A 94 -1.25 8.31 13.60
C SER A 94 -2.63 8.24 12.93
N GLY A 95 -2.73 7.62 11.76
CA GLY A 95 -3.96 7.45 10.98
C GLY A 95 -4.46 6.02 11.02
N VAL A 96 -4.33 5.33 9.88
CA VAL A 96 -4.97 4.01 9.62
C VAL A 96 -4.60 2.93 10.64
N LEU A 97 -3.35 2.87 11.10
CA LEU A 97 -2.94 1.88 12.11
C LEU A 97 -3.53 2.18 13.48
N TYR A 98 -3.62 3.47 13.84
CA TYR A 98 -4.27 3.89 15.10
C TYR A 98 -5.75 3.54 15.08
N ASP A 99 -6.45 3.79 14.00
CA ASP A 99 -7.87 3.43 13.84
C ASP A 99 -8.09 1.93 14.01
N LEU A 100 -7.24 1.10 13.38
CA LEU A 100 -7.32 -0.37 13.48
C LEU A 100 -7.08 -0.87 14.93
N VAL A 101 -6.11 -0.28 15.62
CA VAL A 101 -5.87 -0.61 17.03
C VAL A 101 -7.05 -0.17 17.91
N ASN A 102 -7.66 0.97 17.63
CA ASN A 102 -8.85 1.41 18.34
C ASN A 102 -10.05 0.49 18.10
N ILE A 103 -10.28 0.02 16.86
CA ILE A 103 -11.30 -1.00 16.59
C ILE A 103 -11.05 -2.23 17.46
N ILE A 104 -9.81 -2.75 17.48
CA ILE A 104 -9.46 -3.94 18.26
C ILE A 104 -9.65 -3.71 19.76
N LYS A 105 -9.16 -2.59 20.30
CA LYS A 105 -9.29 -2.25 21.71
C LYS A 105 -10.74 -2.09 22.13
N TYR A 106 -11.54 -1.33 21.36
CA TYR A 106 -12.95 -1.06 21.65
C TYR A 106 -13.78 -2.35 21.67
N ASN A 107 -13.47 -3.31 20.83
CA ASN A 107 -14.12 -4.62 20.78
C ASN A 107 -13.66 -5.58 21.89
N LYS A 108 -12.46 -5.39 22.48
CA LYS A 108 -11.92 -6.23 23.56
C LYS A 108 -12.22 -5.70 24.95
N ASP A 109 -12.41 -4.39 25.11
CA ASP A 109 -12.63 -3.76 26.40
C ASP A 109 -14.05 -4.10 26.93
N PRO A 110 -14.18 -4.69 28.12
CA PRO A 110 -15.48 -5.02 28.72
C PRO A 110 -16.44 -3.82 28.83
N ALA A 111 -15.92 -2.60 28.96
CA ALA A 111 -16.72 -1.39 29.08
C ALA A 111 -17.37 -0.96 27.75
N THR A 112 -16.80 -1.36 26.60
CA THR A 112 -17.20 -0.91 25.27
C THR A 112 -17.60 -2.03 24.31
N SER A 113 -17.17 -3.27 24.57
CA SER A 113 -17.43 -4.42 23.68
C SER A 113 -18.91 -4.67 23.41
N GLY A 114 -19.79 -4.45 24.43
CA GLY A 114 -21.23 -4.53 24.27
C GLY A 114 -21.80 -3.48 23.30
N LYS A 115 -21.25 -2.26 23.29
CA LYS A 115 -21.63 -1.19 22.38
C LYS A 115 -21.14 -1.45 20.95
N ALA A 116 -19.95 -2.06 20.82
CA ALA A 116 -19.35 -2.41 19.53
C ALA A 116 -20.21 -3.39 18.73
N LEU A 117 -21.01 -4.24 19.37
CA LEU A 117 -21.94 -5.19 18.71
C LEU A 117 -22.92 -4.52 17.75
N ALA A 118 -23.20 -3.24 17.92
CA ALA A 118 -24.00 -2.47 16.97
C ALA A 118 -23.40 -2.45 15.53
N ASN A 119 -22.07 -2.67 15.41
CA ASN A 119 -21.33 -2.64 14.16
C ASN A 119 -20.88 -4.02 13.66
N GLY A 120 -21.38 -5.10 14.24
CA GLY A 120 -21.05 -6.48 13.89
C GLY A 120 -20.53 -7.26 15.13
N SER A 121 -20.31 -8.58 14.99
CA SER A 121 -19.74 -9.33 16.10
C SER A 121 -18.34 -8.82 16.44
N ASN A 122 -17.98 -8.85 17.74
CA ASN A 122 -16.66 -8.42 18.17
C ASN A 122 -15.54 -9.23 17.50
N ALA A 123 -15.74 -10.54 17.37
CA ALA A 123 -14.77 -11.41 16.72
C ALA A 123 -14.54 -11.03 15.23
N ASN A 124 -15.61 -10.77 14.49
CA ASN A 124 -15.53 -10.38 13.07
C ASN A 124 -14.89 -9.00 12.88
N GLN A 125 -15.25 -8.00 13.73
CA GLN A 125 -14.62 -6.69 13.68
C GLN A 125 -13.11 -6.78 13.98
N ILE A 126 -12.71 -7.56 15.02
CA ILE A 126 -11.30 -7.75 15.36
C ILE A 126 -10.57 -8.47 14.23
N ALA A 127 -11.13 -9.54 13.67
CA ALA A 127 -10.51 -10.30 12.56
C ALA A 127 -10.28 -9.42 11.34
N THR A 128 -11.28 -8.66 10.92
CA THR A 128 -11.16 -7.70 9.81
C THR A 128 -10.09 -6.64 10.07
N ALA A 129 -10.07 -6.06 11.28
CA ALA A 129 -9.07 -5.07 11.65
C ALA A 129 -7.66 -5.66 11.71
N ARG A 130 -7.47 -6.92 12.16
CA ARG A 130 -6.17 -7.61 12.15
C ARG A 130 -5.66 -7.86 10.74
N ILE A 131 -6.52 -8.29 9.80
CA ILE A 131 -6.15 -8.50 8.39
C ILE A 131 -5.70 -7.18 7.76
N LEU A 132 -6.47 -6.11 7.96
CA LEU A 132 -6.10 -4.78 7.44
C LEU A 132 -4.83 -4.25 8.09
N LYS A 133 -4.64 -4.44 9.40
CA LYS A 133 -3.41 -4.06 10.10
C LYS A 133 -2.19 -4.78 9.50
N ALA A 134 -2.32 -6.06 9.21
CA ALA A 134 -1.26 -6.83 8.57
C ALA A 134 -0.97 -6.30 7.15
N TRP A 135 -2.00 -5.99 6.36
CA TRP A 135 -1.83 -5.41 5.02
C TRP A 135 -1.10 -4.05 5.05
N TRP A 136 -1.47 -3.16 5.97
CA TRP A 136 -0.83 -1.85 6.09
C TRP A 136 0.63 -1.96 6.56
N PHE A 137 0.91 -2.77 7.59
CA PHE A 137 2.29 -2.99 8.04
C PHE A 137 3.16 -3.64 6.97
N LEU A 138 2.61 -4.58 6.20
CA LEU A 138 3.31 -5.17 5.06
C LEU A 138 3.75 -4.09 4.07
N ARG A 139 2.85 -3.20 3.68
CA ARG A 139 3.17 -2.13 2.73
C ARG A 139 4.21 -1.16 3.28
N ILE A 140 4.19 -0.88 4.57
CA ILE A 140 5.20 -0.02 5.19
C ILE A 140 6.56 -0.74 5.22
N THR A 141 6.64 -1.96 5.74
CA THR A 141 7.92 -2.69 5.83
C THR A 141 8.51 -2.99 4.45
N ASP A 142 7.68 -3.22 3.43
CA ASP A 142 8.14 -3.43 2.06
C ASP A 142 8.75 -2.17 1.43
N GLN A 143 8.39 -0.99 1.92
CA GLN A 143 8.99 0.26 1.43
C GLN A 143 10.25 0.66 2.20
N TRP A 144 10.29 0.49 3.53
CA TRP A 144 11.38 0.99 4.38
C TRP A 144 12.28 -0.09 5.01
N GLY A 145 11.86 -1.34 5.02
CA GLY A 145 12.58 -2.44 5.69
C GLY A 145 12.20 -2.56 7.16
N ASP A 146 13.19 -2.45 8.05
CA ASP A 146 12.95 -2.44 9.50
C ASP A 146 12.17 -1.18 9.89
N ILE A 147 11.10 -1.36 10.67
CA ILE A 147 10.18 -0.27 11.10
C ILE A 147 9.72 -0.48 12.53
N PRO A 148 9.24 0.54 13.24
CA PRO A 148 8.51 0.34 14.50
C PRO A 148 7.30 -0.56 14.28
N TYR A 149 7.23 -1.73 14.96
CA TYR A 149 6.15 -2.71 14.76
C TYR A 149 5.57 -3.23 16.08
N SER A 150 6.31 -4.06 16.82
CA SER A 150 5.81 -4.77 18.00
C SER A 150 5.44 -3.85 19.18
N GLN A 151 6.17 -2.74 19.33
CA GLN A 151 5.95 -1.72 20.34
C GLN A 151 5.35 -0.44 19.78
N ALA A 152 5.05 -0.40 18.49
CA ALA A 152 4.36 0.71 17.86
C ALA A 152 2.97 0.90 18.49
N LEU A 153 2.45 2.13 18.46
CA LEU A 153 1.09 2.45 18.96
C LEU A 153 0.87 2.27 20.49
N ASN A 154 1.96 2.05 21.25
CA ASN A 154 1.93 2.06 22.71
C ASN A 154 2.20 3.45 23.31
N PHE A 155 2.54 4.44 22.46
CA PHE A 155 2.80 5.85 22.80
C PHE A 155 3.85 6.08 23.91
N ASN A 156 4.86 5.21 23.99
CA ASN A 156 5.89 5.22 25.02
C ASN A 156 7.20 5.94 24.62
N GLY A 157 7.15 6.93 23.74
CA GLY A 157 8.32 7.76 23.40
C GLY A 157 9.27 7.08 22.42
N GLN A 158 10.47 6.70 22.85
CA GLN A 158 11.50 6.11 21.98
C GLN A 158 11.17 4.66 21.59
N ILE A 159 10.59 4.45 20.41
CA ILE A 159 10.10 3.13 19.97
C ILE A 159 11.17 2.43 19.13
N PRO A 160 11.58 1.19 19.48
CA PRO A 160 12.55 0.43 18.68
C PRO A 160 11.99 0.05 17.32
N TYR A 161 12.89 -0.14 16.35
CA TYR A 161 12.57 -0.71 15.05
C TYR A 161 12.72 -2.23 15.13
N ASP A 162 11.72 -2.94 14.66
CA ASP A 162 11.75 -4.40 14.55
C ASP A 162 12.38 -4.80 13.22
N LYS A 163 13.06 -5.93 13.20
CA LYS A 163 13.65 -6.47 11.96
C LYS A 163 12.57 -6.92 10.99
N GLN A 164 12.75 -6.60 9.72
CA GLN A 164 11.80 -7.01 8.67
C GLN A 164 11.49 -8.51 8.69
N GLN A 165 12.48 -9.36 9.00
CA GLN A 165 12.29 -10.80 9.12
C GLN A 165 11.30 -11.18 10.22
N ASP A 166 11.38 -10.52 11.38
CA ASP A 166 10.51 -10.78 12.52
C ASP A 166 9.09 -10.23 12.24
N ILE A 167 9.00 -9.07 11.60
CA ILE A 167 7.74 -8.50 11.12
C ILE A 167 7.03 -9.48 10.19
N TYR A 168 7.69 -9.98 9.15
CA TYR A 168 7.10 -10.96 8.23
C TYR A 168 6.63 -12.23 8.93
N THR A 169 7.39 -12.70 9.91
CA THR A 169 7.04 -13.87 10.70
C THR A 169 5.73 -13.65 11.46
N ASP A 170 5.58 -12.48 12.09
CA ASP A 170 4.37 -12.15 12.82
C ASP A 170 3.19 -11.84 11.87
N LEU A 171 3.42 -11.21 10.71
CA LEU A 171 2.37 -10.95 9.74
C LEU A 171 1.71 -12.24 9.21
N PHE A 172 2.50 -13.29 8.90
CA PHE A 172 1.94 -14.59 8.54
C PHE A 172 1.10 -15.18 9.67
N LYS A 173 1.59 -15.11 10.92
CA LYS A 173 0.86 -15.55 12.11
C LYS A 173 -0.44 -14.76 12.30
N GLU A 174 -0.37 -13.41 12.24
CA GLU A 174 -1.53 -12.52 12.40
C GLU A 174 -2.63 -12.83 11.39
N LEU A 175 -2.28 -13.05 10.11
CA LEU A 175 -3.25 -13.39 9.07
C LEU A 175 -3.91 -14.74 9.31
N LYS A 176 -3.13 -15.78 9.69
CA LYS A 176 -3.66 -17.12 10.02
C LYS A 176 -4.60 -17.06 11.23
N GLU A 177 -4.22 -16.37 12.29
CA GLU A 177 -5.03 -16.23 13.49
C GLU A 177 -6.29 -15.38 13.24
N ALA A 178 -6.20 -14.32 12.43
CA ALA A 178 -7.35 -13.51 12.06
C ALA A 178 -8.39 -14.32 11.27
N ILE A 179 -7.94 -15.18 10.33
CA ILE A 179 -8.83 -16.10 9.61
C ILE A 179 -9.57 -17.05 10.56
N ALA A 180 -8.88 -17.57 11.58
CA ALA A 180 -9.45 -18.46 12.57
C ALA A 180 -10.39 -17.75 13.57
N GLN A 181 -10.25 -16.44 13.72
CA GLN A 181 -11.03 -15.64 14.65
C GLN A 181 -12.45 -15.32 14.17
N PHE A 182 -12.71 -15.39 12.87
CA PHE A 182 -14.06 -15.15 12.34
C PHE A 182 -15.07 -16.16 12.92
N ASP A 183 -16.22 -15.64 13.34
CA ASP A 183 -17.33 -16.43 13.88
C ASP A 183 -18.58 -16.34 12.98
N GLY A 184 -19.64 -17.06 13.34
CA GLY A 184 -20.93 -17.00 12.64
C GLY A 184 -21.82 -15.81 13.05
N GLY A 185 -21.27 -14.81 13.75
CA GLY A 185 -21.99 -13.64 14.25
C GLY A 185 -22.30 -12.62 13.14
N ALA A 186 -22.85 -11.48 13.57
CA ALA A 186 -23.25 -10.40 12.66
C ALA A 186 -22.07 -9.87 11.83
N THR A 187 -22.38 -9.52 10.57
CA THR A 187 -21.41 -8.95 9.61
C THR A 187 -20.92 -7.58 10.05
N VAL A 188 -19.69 -7.24 9.63
CA VAL A 188 -19.04 -5.99 9.99
C VAL A 188 -19.61 -4.84 9.17
N LYS A 189 -20.13 -3.81 9.85
CA LYS A 189 -20.55 -2.56 9.22
C LYS A 189 -19.35 -1.65 8.92
N GLY A 190 -19.50 -0.79 7.92
CA GLY A 190 -18.44 0.12 7.49
C GLY A 190 -17.39 -0.54 6.59
N ASP A 191 -17.53 -1.82 6.28
CA ASP A 191 -16.70 -2.53 5.31
C ASP A 191 -17.14 -2.19 3.88
N ILE A 192 -16.56 -1.12 3.33
CA ILE A 192 -16.79 -0.66 1.95
C ILE A 192 -15.95 -1.43 0.92
N LEU A 193 -15.12 -2.38 1.34
CA LEU A 193 -14.30 -3.21 0.45
C LEU A 193 -15.00 -4.52 0.08
N LEU A 194 -15.50 -5.26 1.08
CA LEU A 194 -16.02 -6.60 0.92
C LEU A 194 -17.46 -6.80 1.47
N ASP A 195 -18.10 -5.69 1.87
CA ASP A 195 -19.48 -5.68 2.38
C ASP A 195 -19.71 -6.68 3.53
N GLY A 196 -18.75 -6.76 4.44
CA GLY A 196 -18.76 -7.65 5.60
C GLY A 196 -18.63 -9.14 5.27
N SER A 197 -18.30 -9.52 4.04
CA SER A 197 -18.20 -10.91 3.61
C SER A 197 -17.00 -11.63 4.22
N ILE A 198 -17.23 -12.44 5.24
CA ILE A 198 -16.20 -13.27 5.89
C ILE A 198 -15.48 -14.17 4.88
N ALA A 199 -16.23 -14.75 3.93
CA ALA A 199 -15.65 -15.62 2.91
C ALA A 199 -14.64 -14.89 2.04
N LYS A 200 -14.94 -13.63 1.64
CA LYS A 200 -14.01 -12.80 0.87
C LYS A 200 -12.83 -12.36 1.70
N TRP A 201 -13.01 -12.02 2.98
CA TRP A 201 -11.91 -11.68 3.89
C TRP A 201 -10.93 -12.84 4.08
N LYS A 202 -11.42 -14.08 4.21
CA LYS A 202 -10.57 -15.28 4.26
C LYS A 202 -9.79 -15.46 2.96
N LYS A 203 -10.44 -15.33 1.80
CA LYS A 203 -9.76 -15.37 0.50
C LYS A 203 -8.71 -14.28 0.37
N PHE A 204 -9.01 -13.05 0.81
CA PHE A 204 -8.05 -11.94 0.81
C PHE A 204 -6.80 -12.30 1.62
N ALA A 205 -6.96 -12.71 2.87
CA ALA A 205 -5.85 -13.00 3.77
C ALA A 205 -4.98 -14.17 3.27
N ASN A 206 -5.59 -15.26 2.80
CA ASN A 206 -4.86 -16.39 2.22
C ASN A 206 -4.09 -15.97 0.94
N SER A 207 -4.73 -15.22 0.06
CA SER A 207 -4.09 -14.73 -1.16
C SER A 207 -2.92 -13.79 -0.87
N LEU A 208 -3.06 -12.92 0.13
CA LEU A 208 -1.99 -12.05 0.59
C LEU A 208 -0.80 -12.86 1.12
N CYS A 209 -1.05 -13.89 1.94
CA CYS A 209 0.00 -14.81 2.41
C CYS A 209 0.74 -15.48 1.24
N MET A 210 0.03 -15.94 0.21
CA MET A 210 0.65 -16.57 -0.96
C MET A 210 1.59 -15.60 -1.71
N ILE A 211 1.17 -14.34 -1.88
CA ILE A 211 2.00 -13.31 -2.53
C ILE A 211 3.21 -12.97 -1.65
N MET A 212 3.02 -12.75 -0.35
CA MET A 212 4.09 -12.50 0.61
C MET A 212 5.13 -13.62 0.64
N ALA A 213 4.69 -14.88 0.58
CA ALA A 213 5.55 -16.05 0.64
C ALA A 213 6.55 -16.10 -0.53
N LEU A 214 6.14 -15.66 -1.73
CA LEU A 214 7.04 -15.63 -2.90
C LEU A 214 8.15 -14.57 -2.77
N ARG A 215 7.94 -13.48 -2.00
CA ARG A 215 9.01 -12.52 -1.72
C ARG A 215 10.19 -13.17 -1.00
N LEU A 216 9.93 -14.24 -0.23
CA LEU A 216 10.97 -14.99 0.49
C LEU A 216 11.76 -15.96 -0.41
N SER A 217 11.41 -16.11 -1.68
CA SER A 217 11.99 -17.12 -2.58
C SER A 217 13.52 -17.06 -2.71
N SER A 218 14.13 -15.91 -2.46
CA SER A 218 15.59 -15.72 -2.50
C SER A 218 16.22 -15.63 -1.11
N ALA A 219 15.50 -15.19 -0.08
CA ALA A 219 16.02 -14.97 1.27
C ALA A 219 15.81 -16.18 2.18
N ASP A 220 14.64 -16.82 2.10
CA ASP A 220 14.26 -17.99 2.88
C ASP A 220 13.22 -18.83 2.11
N ALA A 221 13.70 -19.55 1.09
CA ALA A 221 12.84 -20.34 0.22
C ALA A 221 12.08 -21.46 0.96
N VAL A 222 12.64 -21.98 2.05
CA VAL A 222 12.00 -23.05 2.85
C VAL A 222 10.78 -22.48 3.58
N LYS A 223 10.95 -21.36 4.27
CA LYS A 223 9.84 -20.65 4.92
C LYS A 223 8.82 -20.18 3.88
N GLY A 224 9.28 -19.59 2.77
CA GLY A 224 8.40 -19.16 1.69
C GLY A 224 7.52 -20.29 1.17
N LYS A 225 8.11 -21.47 0.88
CA LYS A 225 7.35 -22.64 0.46
C LYS A 225 6.33 -23.09 1.51
N THR A 226 6.73 -23.15 2.78
CA THR A 226 5.84 -23.56 3.89
C THR A 226 4.64 -22.61 4.00
N GLU A 227 4.88 -21.31 4.08
CA GLU A 227 3.82 -20.29 4.21
C GLU A 227 2.88 -20.28 2.98
N PHE A 228 3.44 -20.51 1.78
CA PHE A 228 2.65 -20.59 0.55
C PHE A 228 1.70 -21.79 0.57
N LEU A 229 2.20 -22.98 0.94
CA LEU A 229 1.40 -24.21 1.00
C LEU A 229 0.35 -24.14 2.11
N ASP A 230 0.71 -23.61 3.27
CA ASP A 230 -0.23 -23.38 4.37
C ASP A 230 -1.41 -22.50 3.94
N ALA A 231 -1.11 -21.35 3.28
CA ALA A 231 -2.13 -20.44 2.80
C ALA A 231 -2.98 -21.06 1.68
N MET A 232 -2.38 -21.82 0.78
CA MET A 232 -3.07 -22.54 -0.30
C MET A 232 -4.03 -23.60 0.23
N GLY A 233 -3.67 -24.29 1.32
CA GLY A 233 -4.49 -25.32 1.98
C GLY A 233 -5.44 -24.78 3.05
N ALA A 234 -5.39 -23.48 3.36
CA ALA A 234 -6.14 -22.91 4.46
C ALA A 234 -7.66 -22.83 4.20
N SER A 235 -8.42 -22.85 5.29
CA SER A 235 -9.89 -22.69 5.22
C SER A 235 -10.29 -21.36 4.60
N GLY A 236 -11.37 -21.35 3.81
CA GLY A 236 -11.87 -20.17 3.10
C GLY A 236 -11.32 -20.02 1.69
N GLY A 237 -10.26 -20.76 1.33
CA GLY A 237 -9.65 -20.71 0.00
C GLY A 237 -8.94 -19.39 -0.32
N TYR A 238 -8.67 -19.16 -1.58
CA TYR A 238 -7.99 -17.98 -2.12
C TYR A 238 -8.69 -17.49 -3.40
N LEU A 239 -8.23 -16.38 -4.00
CA LEU A 239 -8.83 -15.83 -5.22
C LEU A 239 -8.50 -16.73 -6.43
N THR A 240 -9.53 -17.13 -7.18
CA THR A 240 -9.37 -18.05 -8.33
C THR A 240 -9.99 -17.56 -9.62
N SER A 241 -10.88 -16.56 -9.56
CA SER A 241 -11.60 -16.03 -10.73
C SER A 241 -11.79 -14.51 -10.60
N ASN A 242 -12.09 -13.83 -11.70
CA ASN A 242 -12.38 -12.39 -11.67
C ASN A 242 -13.58 -12.01 -10.78
N ALA A 243 -14.47 -12.95 -10.47
CA ALA A 243 -15.54 -12.74 -9.50
C ALA A 243 -15.02 -12.63 -8.05
N ASP A 244 -13.81 -13.13 -7.79
CA ASP A 244 -13.13 -13.02 -6.51
C ASP A 244 -12.28 -11.75 -6.40
N ASP A 245 -12.02 -11.02 -7.50
CA ASP A 245 -11.15 -9.85 -7.51
C ASP A 245 -11.61 -8.82 -6.48
N ILE A 246 -10.67 -8.33 -5.70
CA ILE A 246 -10.94 -7.36 -4.64
C ILE A 246 -10.47 -5.99 -5.12
N SER A 247 -11.41 -5.07 -5.24
CA SER A 247 -11.17 -3.71 -5.67
C SER A 247 -11.93 -2.73 -4.79
N LEU A 248 -11.31 -1.61 -4.44
CA LEU A 248 -12.00 -0.51 -3.78
C LEU A 248 -12.83 0.24 -4.82
N VAL A 249 -14.14 0.26 -4.64
CA VAL A 249 -15.08 0.99 -5.48
C VAL A 249 -15.26 2.40 -4.94
N TYR A 250 -15.13 3.39 -5.79
CA TYR A 250 -15.34 4.79 -5.42
C TYR A 250 -16.77 5.23 -5.71
N PRO A 251 -17.42 5.97 -4.78
CA PRO A 251 -18.78 6.48 -5.02
C PRO A 251 -18.82 7.69 -5.97
N GLY A 252 -17.68 8.29 -6.28
CA GLY A 252 -17.61 9.54 -7.06
C GLY A 252 -17.76 10.80 -6.19
N GLY A 253 -17.93 11.94 -6.83
CA GLY A 253 -18.02 13.23 -6.14
C GLY A 253 -16.74 13.55 -5.37
N ASN A 254 -16.87 13.84 -4.07
CA ASN A 254 -15.72 14.14 -3.20
C ASN A 254 -14.81 12.93 -2.95
N TYR A 255 -15.28 11.74 -3.27
CA TYR A 255 -14.54 10.47 -3.10
C TYR A 255 -14.34 9.79 -4.46
N SER A 256 -13.84 10.55 -5.42
CA SER A 256 -13.52 10.05 -6.76
C SER A 256 -12.26 9.21 -6.78
N SER A 257 -12.16 8.32 -7.78
CA SER A 257 -10.99 7.47 -7.98
C SER A 257 -9.70 8.29 -8.07
N VAL A 258 -8.59 7.71 -7.63
CA VAL A 258 -7.29 8.42 -7.56
C VAL A 258 -6.83 8.91 -8.92
N PHE A 259 -7.02 8.13 -10.00
CA PHE A 259 -6.64 8.54 -11.35
C PHE A 259 -7.54 9.62 -11.92
N TYR A 260 -8.86 9.53 -11.67
CA TYR A 260 -9.80 10.60 -12.06
C TYR A 260 -9.48 11.90 -11.31
N SER A 261 -9.26 11.82 -10.01
CA SER A 261 -8.88 12.99 -9.20
C SER A 261 -7.59 13.62 -9.71
N TYR A 262 -6.58 12.82 -10.03
CA TYR A 262 -5.29 13.31 -10.50
C TYR A 262 -5.39 14.02 -11.86
N TYR A 263 -5.99 13.39 -12.87
CA TYR A 263 -6.00 13.93 -14.23
C TYR A 263 -7.19 14.88 -14.51
N ASN A 264 -8.34 14.67 -13.88
CA ASN A 264 -9.57 15.37 -14.24
C ASN A 264 -9.99 16.43 -13.21
N ILE A 265 -9.62 16.30 -11.92
CA ILE A 265 -9.94 17.30 -10.89
C ILE A 265 -8.73 18.21 -10.67
N THR A 266 -7.55 17.66 -10.35
CA THR A 266 -6.35 18.47 -10.10
C THR A 266 -5.63 18.88 -11.39
N LEU A 267 -6.05 18.37 -12.54
CA LEU A 267 -5.51 18.66 -13.88
C LEU A 267 -4.00 18.45 -13.96
N ARG A 268 -3.46 17.52 -13.18
CA ARG A 268 -2.04 17.17 -13.21
C ARG A 268 -1.77 16.10 -14.27
N SER A 269 -0.55 16.10 -14.78
CA SER A 269 -0.11 15.15 -15.82
C SER A 269 1.38 14.80 -15.69
N ASP A 270 1.87 14.76 -14.44
CA ASP A 270 3.30 14.54 -14.17
C ASP A 270 3.75 13.10 -14.38
N PHE A 271 2.80 12.16 -14.49
CA PHE A 271 3.07 10.74 -14.65
C PHE A 271 2.42 10.17 -15.91
N ALA A 272 3.10 9.23 -16.53
CA ALA A 272 2.70 8.53 -17.75
C ALA A 272 2.90 7.02 -17.60
N ILE A 273 2.29 6.23 -18.48
CA ILE A 273 2.74 4.85 -18.71
C ILE A 273 4.17 4.88 -19.25
N SER A 274 5.06 4.12 -18.66
CA SER A 274 6.46 4.06 -19.07
C SER A 274 6.63 3.43 -20.46
N LYS A 275 7.58 3.93 -21.20
CA LYS A 275 8.03 3.31 -22.46
C LYS A 275 8.55 1.89 -22.24
N THR A 276 9.11 1.57 -21.06
CA THR A 276 9.49 0.21 -20.66
C THR A 276 8.31 -0.77 -20.77
N VAL A 277 7.12 -0.36 -20.33
CA VAL A 277 5.89 -1.16 -20.42
C VAL A 277 5.42 -1.27 -21.86
N THR A 278 5.35 -0.14 -22.59
CA THR A 278 4.80 -0.14 -23.94
C THR A 278 5.72 -0.80 -24.97
N ASP A 279 7.04 -0.77 -24.76
CA ASP A 279 8.01 -1.50 -25.61
C ASP A 279 7.87 -3.02 -25.48
N PHE A 280 7.39 -3.51 -24.34
CA PHE A 280 7.01 -4.91 -24.21
C PHE A 280 5.64 -5.19 -24.81
N MET A 281 4.64 -4.34 -24.54
CA MET A 281 3.24 -4.64 -24.86
C MET A 281 2.91 -4.48 -26.35
N ASN A 282 3.33 -3.37 -26.97
CA ASN A 282 2.92 -3.02 -28.34
C ASN A 282 3.41 -4.03 -29.39
N PRO A 283 4.70 -4.42 -29.43
CA PRO A 283 5.18 -5.36 -30.45
C PRO A 283 4.52 -6.75 -30.31
N ASN A 284 4.08 -7.10 -29.11
CA ASN A 284 3.47 -8.39 -28.82
C ASN A 284 1.94 -8.41 -28.98
N GLY A 285 1.32 -7.28 -29.28
CA GLY A 285 -0.13 -7.20 -29.43
C GLY A 285 -0.90 -7.31 -28.10
N ASP A 286 -0.26 -6.88 -27.00
CA ASP A 286 -0.87 -6.92 -25.67
C ASP A 286 -1.93 -5.83 -25.52
N ARG A 287 -3.20 -6.23 -25.52
CA ARG A 287 -4.33 -5.30 -25.49
C ARG A 287 -4.53 -4.59 -24.16
N ARG A 288 -3.87 -4.99 -23.08
CA ARG A 288 -3.98 -4.30 -21.79
C ARG A 288 -3.60 -2.83 -21.88
N ILE A 289 -2.69 -2.48 -22.81
CA ILE A 289 -2.31 -1.09 -23.04
C ILE A 289 -3.51 -0.18 -23.40
N ASN A 290 -4.53 -0.71 -24.07
CA ASN A 290 -5.74 0.04 -24.44
C ASN A 290 -6.61 0.43 -23.22
N ALA A 291 -6.45 -0.29 -22.11
CA ALA A 291 -7.07 0.04 -20.83
C ALA A 291 -6.13 0.86 -19.93
N TRP A 292 -4.83 0.54 -19.94
CA TRP A 292 -3.85 1.13 -19.02
C TRP A 292 -3.42 2.53 -19.43
N GLY A 293 -3.43 2.85 -20.71
CA GLY A 293 -3.00 4.13 -21.24
C GLY A 293 -4.07 4.87 -22.02
N SER A 294 -4.00 6.21 -22.01
CA SER A 294 -4.82 7.04 -22.91
C SER A 294 -4.45 6.88 -24.39
N SER A 295 -3.31 6.29 -24.65
CA SER A 295 -2.78 5.89 -25.96
C SER A 295 -1.82 4.73 -25.77
N THR A 296 -1.26 4.20 -26.86
CA THR A 296 -0.23 3.15 -26.83
C THR A 296 1.20 3.70 -26.79
N LYS A 297 1.38 5.03 -26.78
CA LYS A 297 2.69 5.69 -26.79
C LYS A 297 3.20 5.92 -25.37
N GLY A 298 4.07 5.05 -24.87
CA GLY A 298 4.72 5.21 -23.57
C GLY A 298 5.63 6.43 -23.52
N PHE A 299 5.80 6.99 -22.34
CA PHE A 299 6.73 8.09 -22.10
C PHE A 299 8.13 7.54 -21.83
N ALA A 300 9.16 8.13 -22.44
CA ALA A 300 10.54 7.70 -22.25
C ALA A 300 10.95 7.78 -20.78
N TYR A 301 11.56 6.70 -20.27
CA TYR A 301 11.85 6.57 -18.83
C TYR A 301 13.16 7.28 -18.46
N GLY A 302 13.12 7.97 -17.33
CA GLY A 302 14.32 8.52 -16.67
C GLY A 302 15.00 9.67 -17.42
N LEU A 303 14.30 10.35 -18.32
CA LEU A 303 14.79 11.55 -18.99
C LEU A 303 15.10 12.63 -17.94
N ASP A 304 16.07 13.51 -18.24
CA ASP A 304 16.18 14.73 -17.47
C ASP A 304 15.02 15.69 -17.77
N ARG A 305 14.90 16.76 -17.00
CA ARG A 305 13.76 17.67 -17.07
C ARG A 305 13.61 18.31 -18.46
N ASN A 306 14.71 18.72 -19.08
CA ASN A 306 14.67 19.41 -20.37
C ASN A 306 14.28 18.42 -21.47
N ASP A 307 14.85 17.22 -21.46
CA ASP A 307 14.55 16.15 -22.39
C ASP A 307 13.10 15.66 -22.21
N ALA A 308 12.59 15.59 -20.98
CA ALA A 308 11.20 15.22 -20.70
C ALA A 308 10.21 16.28 -21.26
N ILE A 309 10.51 17.56 -21.10
CA ILE A 309 9.72 18.65 -21.68
C ILE A 309 9.75 18.58 -23.22
N ALA A 310 10.92 18.40 -23.80
CA ALA A 310 11.09 18.26 -25.25
C ALA A 310 10.33 17.03 -25.78
N PHE A 311 10.44 15.87 -25.09
CA PHE A 311 9.70 14.66 -25.44
C PHE A 311 8.19 14.88 -25.37
N SER A 312 7.69 15.53 -24.31
CA SER A 312 6.28 15.84 -24.13
C SER A 312 5.75 16.72 -25.26
N GLY A 313 6.50 17.75 -25.66
CA GLY A 313 6.16 18.63 -26.79
C GLY A 313 6.13 17.92 -28.13
N ALA A 314 7.10 17.04 -28.39
CA ALA A 314 7.17 16.24 -29.60
C ALA A 314 6.15 15.09 -29.65
N ASN A 315 5.62 14.66 -28.51
CA ASN A 315 4.70 13.53 -28.39
C ASN A 315 3.50 13.90 -27.52
N PRO A 316 2.62 14.83 -27.95
CA PRO A 316 1.52 15.33 -27.10
C PRO A 316 0.48 14.24 -26.76
N ASP A 317 0.48 13.12 -27.48
CA ASP A 317 -0.38 11.95 -27.34
C ASP A 317 0.22 10.85 -26.45
N TRP A 318 1.27 11.14 -25.66
CA TRP A 318 1.83 10.15 -24.74
C TRP A 318 0.76 9.58 -23.78
N ALA A 319 0.95 8.33 -23.37
CA ALA A 319 -0.03 7.54 -22.62
C ALA A 319 -0.17 8.03 -21.15
N ARG A 320 -1.20 8.80 -20.86
CA ARG A 320 -1.65 9.08 -19.49
C ARG A 320 -2.18 7.81 -18.87
N ILE A 321 -1.98 7.64 -17.55
CA ILE A 321 -2.39 6.43 -16.83
C ILE A 321 -3.91 6.30 -16.87
N MET A 322 -4.40 5.11 -17.15
CA MET A 322 -5.78 4.73 -17.44
C MET A 322 -6.34 5.38 -18.70
N SER A 323 -6.99 4.59 -19.54
CA SER A 323 -7.67 5.13 -20.72
C SER A 323 -8.85 6.02 -20.30
N PRO A 324 -9.18 7.06 -21.09
CA PRO A 324 -10.29 7.95 -20.75
C PRO A 324 -11.64 7.23 -20.58
N SER A 325 -11.84 6.09 -21.27
CA SER A 325 -13.07 5.30 -21.17
C SER A 325 -13.29 4.64 -19.83
N ILE A 326 -12.21 4.32 -19.10
CA ILE A 326 -12.28 3.68 -17.78
C ILE A 326 -11.87 4.61 -16.65
N ARG A 327 -11.15 5.69 -16.92
CA ARG A 327 -10.73 6.70 -15.93
C ARG A 327 -11.91 7.57 -15.52
N THR A 328 -12.88 6.98 -14.83
CA THR A 328 -14.08 7.65 -14.31
C THR A 328 -13.97 7.94 -12.82
N ALA A 329 -14.83 8.82 -12.31
CA ALA A 329 -14.88 9.13 -10.88
C ALA A 329 -15.14 7.88 -10.01
N THR A 330 -15.83 6.90 -10.57
CA THR A 330 -16.20 5.64 -9.88
C THR A 330 -15.31 4.45 -10.25
N GLN A 331 -14.21 4.66 -11.01
CA GLN A 331 -13.31 3.59 -11.42
C GLN A 331 -12.79 2.80 -10.22
N PRO A 332 -13.03 1.48 -10.13
CA PRO A 332 -12.51 0.67 -9.03
C PRO A 332 -10.97 0.61 -9.07
N MET A 333 -10.37 0.65 -7.87
CA MET A 333 -8.93 0.44 -7.70
C MET A 333 -8.66 -1.00 -7.29
N PRO A 334 -7.96 -1.80 -8.09
CA PRO A 334 -7.58 -3.15 -7.72
C PRO A 334 -6.69 -3.16 -6.46
N ILE A 335 -7.02 -4.00 -5.48
CA ILE A 335 -6.23 -4.19 -4.26
C ILE A 335 -5.47 -5.51 -4.32
N ILE A 336 -6.16 -6.58 -4.71
CA ILE A 336 -5.59 -7.91 -4.98
C ILE A 336 -6.49 -8.65 -5.96
N THR A 337 -5.89 -9.32 -6.93
CA THR A 337 -6.65 -9.94 -8.02
C THR A 337 -6.36 -11.42 -8.19
N SER A 338 -7.33 -12.15 -8.72
CA SER A 338 -7.18 -13.56 -9.09
C SER A 338 -6.06 -13.80 -10.10
N SER A 339 -5.80 -12.83 -10.97
CA SER A 339 -4.66 -12.86 -11.89
C SER A 339 -3.33 -12.88 -11.13
N GLN A 340 -3.14 -11.97 -10.16
CA GLN A 340 -1.92 -11.92 -9.33
C GLN A 340 -1.71 -13.24 -8.59
N VAL A 341 -2.76 -13.78 -7.99
CA VAL A 341 -2.70 -15.05 -7.23
C VAL A 341 -2.43 -16.24 -8.16
N THR A 342 -3.05 -16.29 -9.34
CA THR A 342 -2.85 -17.38 -10.31
C THR A 342 -1.44 -17.36 -10.89
N LEU A 343 -0.89 -16.17 -11.19
CA LEU A 343 0.50 -16.03 -11.63
C LEU A 343 1.49 -16.33 -10.48
N ALA A 344 1.14 -16.02 -9.24
CA ALA A 344 1.92 -16.42 -8.06
C ALA A 344 1.96 -17.95 -7.92
N ARG A 345 0.83 -18.65 -8.17
CA ARG A 345 0.79 -20.12 -8.21
C ARG A 345 1.61 -20.67 -9.36
N ALA A 346 1.61 -20.04 -10.52
CA ALA A 346 2.45 -20.42 -11.65
C ALA A 346 3.94 -20.36 -11.27
N GLU A 347 4.36 -19.30 -10.59
CA GLU A 347 5.73 -19.17 -10.10
C GLU A 347 6.06 -20.22 -9.04
N ALA A 348 5.18 -20.44 -8.06
CA ALA A 348 5.36 -21.46 -7.03
C ALA A 348 5.47 -22.87 -7.64
N ALA A 349 4.66 -23.19 -8.64
CA ALA A 349 4.73 -24.44 -9.38
C ALA A 349 6.06 -24.59 -10.14
N GLN A 350 6.49 -23.53 -10.84
CA GLN A 350 7.77 -23.51 -11.56
C GLN A 350 8.98 -23.64 -10.62
N ARG A 351 8.87 -23.16 -9.38
CA ARG A 351 9.89 -23.35 -8.33
C ARG A 351 9.84 -24.73 -7.68
N GLY A 352 8.89 -25.60 -8.04
CA GLY A 352 8.68 -26.89 -7.39
C GLY A 352 8.10 -26.83 -5.97
N TRP A 353 7.39 -25.71 -5.66
CA TRP A 353 6.70 -25.59 -4.38
C TRP A 353 5.37 -26.32 -4.38
N THR A 354 4.68 -26.37 -5.52
CA THR A 354 3.41 -27.08 -5.72
C THR A 354 3.54 -28.08 -6.87
N ALA A 355 2.62 -29.05 -6.95
CA ALA A 355 2.53 -30.01 -8.06
C ALA A 355 1.65 -29.51 -9.21
N GLU A 356 1.22 -28.24 -9.20
CA GLU A 356 0.37 -27.66 -10.23
C GLU A 356 1.12 -27.51 -11.56
N ASN A 357 0.37 -27.42 -12.66
CA ASN A 357 0.98 -27.16 -13.97
C ASN A 357 1.25 -25.67 -14.16
N ALA A 358 2.52 -25.27 -14.07
CA ALA A 358 2.96 -23.88 -14.19
C ALA A 358 2.54 -23.22 -15.50
N THR A 359 2.62 -23.93 -16.63
CA THR A 359 2.26 -23.40 -17.96
C THR A 359 0.76 -23.11 -18.08
N ASN A 360 -0.08 -24.00 -17.55
CA ASN A 360 -1.53 -23.77 -17.55
C ASN A 360 -1.90 -22.58 -16.66
N LEU A 361 -1.32 -22.51 -15.45
CA LEU A 361 -1.53 -21.39 -14.52
C LEU A 361 -1.04 -20.07 -15.12
N TYR A 362 0.11 -20.06 -15.79
CA TYR A 362 0.64 -18.89 -16.49
C TYR A 362 -0.36 -18.36 -17.51
N ARG A 363 -0.85 -19.23 -18.40
CA ARG A 363 -1.86 -18.86 -19.42
C ARG A 363 -3.14 -18.34 -18.76
N THR A 364 -3.65 -19.07 -17.77
CA THR A 364 -4.86 -18.67 -17.03
C THR A 364 -4.70 -17.34 -16.33
N GLY A 365 -3.56 -17.10 -15.68
CA GLY A 365 -3.31 -15.85 -14.98
C GLY A 365 -3.26 -14.64 -15.91
N ILE A 366 -2.68 -14.77 -17.11
CA ILE A 366 -2.69 -13.71 -18.13
C ILE A 366 -4.12 -13.49 -18.64
N GLU A 367 -4.86 -14.56 -18.91
CA GLU A 367 -6.25 -14.47 -19.37
C GLU A 367 -7.13 -13.73 -18.34
N LEU A 368 -7.01 -14.07 -17.06
CA LEU A 368 -7.70 -13.37 -15.97
C LEU A 368 -7.35 -11.87 -15.96
N ASN A 369 -6.09 -11.50 -16.20
CA ASN A 369 -5.69 -10.10 -16.26
C ASN A 369 -6.30 -9.38 -17.47
N TRP A 370 -6.33 -10.00 -18.65
CA TRP A 370 -6.99 -9.43 -19.81
C TRP A 370 -8.50 -9.24 -19.58
N ARG A 371 -9.15 -10.19 -18.90
CA ARG A 371 -10.58 -10.10 -18.52
C ARG A 371 -10.82 -9.02 -17.47
N GLN A 372 -9.96 -8.91 -16.47
CA GLN A 372 -10.01 -7.84 -15.46
C GLN A 372 -10.09 -6.45 -16.11
N TRP A 373 -9.36 -6.24 -17.20
CA TRP A 373 -9.30 -4.96 -17.93
C TRP A 373 -10.30 -4.88 -19.11
N SER A 374 -11.19 -5.85 -19.25
CA SER A 374 -12.21 -5.90 -20.32
C SER A 374 -11.64 -5.83 -21.73
N VAL A 375 -10.43 -6.34 -21.94
CA VAL A 375 -9.73 -6.33 -23.25
C VAL A 375 -9.58 -7.73 -23.86
N TYR A 376 -10.18 -8.74 -23.23
CA TYR A 376 -10.07 -10.12 -23.68
C TYR A 376 -10.84 -10.33 -24.99
N ASP A 377 -10.11 -10.89 -25.96
CA ASP A 377 -10.62 -11.45 -27.20
C ASP A 377 -9.83 -12.73 -27.48
N ALA A 378 -10.51 -13.84 -27.72
CA ALA A 378 -9.88 -15.15 -27.79
C ALA A 378 -8.83 -15.24 -28.92
N THR A 379 -9.10 -14.63 -30.07
CA THR A 379 -8.18 -14.64 -31.23
C THR A 379 -6.91 -13.83 -30.94
N ALA A 380 -7.07 -12.61 -30.44
CA ALA A 380 -5.95 -11.76 -30.07
C ALA A 380 -5.16 -12.35 -28.91
N PHE A 381 -5.83 -12.92 -27.89
CA PHE A 381 -5.17 -13.56 -26.78
C PHE A 381 -4.33 -14.77 -27.23
N ASN A 382 -4.87 -15.62 -28.11
CA ASN A 382 -4.12 -16.74 -28.64
C ASN A 382 -2.90 -16.30 -29.46
N ALA A 383 -3.04 -15.23 -30.27
CA ALA A 383 -1.92 -14.63 -31.01
C ALA A 383 -0.85 -14.06 -30.06
N TYR A 384 -1.27 -13.38 -28.98
CA TYR A 384 -0.38 -12.88 -27.92
C TYR A 384 0.43 -13.99 -27.25
N MET A 385 -0.22 -15.10 -26.90
CA MET A 385 0.42 -16.25 -26.25
C MET A 385 1.48 -16.95 -27.13
N LEU A 386 1.46 -16.72 -28.43
CA LEU A 386 2.46 -17.25 -29.39
C LEU A 386 3.66 -16.31 -29.61
N GLN A 387 3.62 -15.09 -29.09
CA GLN A 387 4.73 -14.15 -29.24
C GLN A 387 5.98 -14.64 -28.50
N ALA A 388 7.15 -14.52 -29.12
CA ALA A 388 8.40 -15.05 -28.55
C ALA A 388 8.72 -14.58 -27.11
N PRO A 389 8.47 -13.32 -26.71
CA PRO A 389 8.63 -12.87 -25.33
C PRO A 389 7.60 -13.45 -24.34
N VAL A 390 6.49 -14.01 -24.85
CA VAL A 390 5.35 -14.51 -24.06
C VAL A 390 5.31 -16.04 -24.01
N ALA A 391 5.46 -16.69 -25.16
CA ALA A 391 5.40 -18.14 -25.28
C ALA A 391 6.47 -18.82 -24.39
N ILE A 392 6.06 -19.69 -23.49
CA ILE A 392 6.98 -20.44 -22.63
C ILE A 392 7.82 -21.41 -23.48
N THR A 393 9.13 -21.33 -23.30
CA THR A 393 10.11 -22.24 -23.89
C THR A 393 11.09 -22.72 -22.81
N ALA A 394 11.69 -23.89 -23.00
CA ALA A 394 12.58 -24.49 -22.02
C ALA A 394 13.67 -23.52 -21.52
N GLY A 395 13.80 -23.39 -20.22
CA GLY A 395 14.75 -22.49 -19.55
C GLY A 395 14.31 -21.02 -19.44
N THR A 396 13.15 -20.65 -19.97
CA THR A 396 12.63 -19.26 -19.87
C THR A 396 11.38 -19.12 -19.00
N GLU A 397 10.85 -20.23 -18.51
CA GLU A 397 9.56 -20.33 -17.83
C GLU A 397 9.45 -19.34 -16.68
N LEU A 398 10.41 -19.39 -15.76
CA LEU A 398 10.40 -18.55 -14.56
C LEU A 398 10.47 -17.07 -14.91
N THR A 399 11.34 -16.69 -15.86
CA THR A 399 11.48 -15.30 -16.31
C THR A 399 10.18 -14.77 -16.90
N LYS A 400 9.50 -15.57 -17.74
CA LYS A 400 8.25 -15.16 -18.39
C LYS A 400 7.09 -15.08 -17.40
N ILE A 401 7.00 -16.02 -16.48
CA ILE A 401 5.99 -16.00 -15.41
C ILE A 401 6.16 -14.75 -14.55
N ILE A 402 7.37 -14.45 -14.09
CA ILE A 402 7.64 -13.29 -13.23
C ILE A 402 7.43 -11.97 -14.01
N THR A 403 7.79 -11.91 -15.30
CA THR A 403 7.50 -10.73 -16.13
C THR A 403 5.99 -10.48 -16.21
N GLN A 404 5.17 -11.53 -16.35
CA GLN A 404 3.71 -11.37 -16.34
C GLN A 404 3.16 -11.05 -14.96
N ARG A 405 3.80 -11.48 -13.86
CA ARG A 405 3.47 -11.03 -12.52
C ARG A 405 3.73 -9.52 -12.37
N TRP A 406 4.88 -9.05 -12.84
CA TRP A 406 5.23 -7.63 -12.83
C TRP A 406 4.22 -6.78 -13.62
N LEU A 407 3.84 -7.20 -14.84
CA LEU A 407 2.78 -6.54 -15.60
C LEU A 407 1.44 -6.64 -14.87
N GLY A 408 1.07 -7.82 -14.36
CA GLY A 408 -0.20 -8.06 -13.67
C GLY A 408 -0.36 -7.32 -12.35
N ALA A 409 0.71 -6.74 -11.82
CA ALA A 409 0.65 -5.87 -10.65
C ALA A 409 0.05 -4.49 -10.98
N PHE A 410 0.05 -4.05 -12.25
CA PHE A 410 -0.53 -2.74 -12.62
C PHE A 410 -1.97 -2.57 -12.10
N PRO A 411 -2.31 -1.46 -11.44
CA PRO A 411 -1.54 -0.23 -11.26
C PRO A 411 -0.74 -0.16 -9.95
N ASP A 412 -0.63 -1.25 -9.18
CA ASP A 412 0.10 -1.26 -7.91
C ASP A 412 1.62 -1.23 -8.14
N GLY A 413 2.18 -0.02 -8.00
CA GLY A 413 3.61 0.20 -8.18
C GLY A 413 4.47 -0.49 -7.14
N LEU A 414 3.99 -0.63 -5.89
CA LEU A 414 4.75 -1.30 -4.83
C LEU A 414 4.85 -2.80 -5.09
N GLU A 415 3.74 -3.47 -5.45
CA GLU A 415 3.78 -4.90 -5.79
C GLU A 415 4.70 -5.17 -6.99
N ALA A 416 4.67 -4.32 -8.02
CA ALA A 416 5.59 -4.45 -9.15
C ALA A 416 7.05 -4.28 -8.74
N TRP A 417 7.33 -3.33 -7.85
CA TRP A 417 8.68 -3.11 -7.33
C TRP A 417 9.15 -4.26 -6.43
N ASP A 418 8.24 -4.84 -5.63
CA ASP A 418 8.51 -6.01 -4.78
C ASP A 418 8.88 -7.24 -5.61
N ILE A 419 8.16 -7.47 -6.72
CA ILE A 419 8.47 -8.54 -7.67
C ILE A 419 9.87 -8.34 -8.26
N PHE A 420 10.17 -7.12 -8.74
CA PHE A 420 11.49 -6.79 -9.26
C PHE A 420 12.58 -6.98 -8.19
N ARG A 421 12.41 -6.44 -7.00
CA ARG A 421 13.42 -6.50 -5.92
C ARG A 421 13.70 -7.92 -5.41
N SER A 422 12.67 -8.76 -5.34
CA SER A 422 12.81 -10.14 -4.86
C SER A 422 13.39 -11.10 -5.90
N THR A 423 13.29 -10.75 -7.20
CA THR A 423 13.63 -11.67 -8.28
C THR A 423 14.69 -11.15 -9.26
N GLY A 424 14.82 -9.82 -9.38
CA GLY A 424 15.60 -9.17 -10.45
C GLY A 424 14.93 -9.21 -11.83
N ILE A 425 13.63 -9.56 -11.90
CA ILE A 425 12.89 -9.71 -13.16
C ILE A 425 11.67 -8.76 -13.14
N PRO A 426 11.40 -8.08 -14.29
CA PRO A 426 12.17 -8.07 -15.52
C PRO A 426 13.54 -7.38 -15.38
N ALA A 427 14.44 -7.58 -16.30
CA ALA A 427 15.71 -6.84 -16.34
C ALA A 427 15.42 -5.38 -16.75
N LEU A 428 15.27 -4.52 -15.75
CA LEU A 428 14.99 -3.08 -15.94
C LEU A 428 16.25 -2.32 -16.32
N THR A 429 16.16 -1.46 -17.33
CA THR A 429 17.25 -0.56 -17.71
C THR A 429 17.20 0.69 -16.82
N PRO A 430 18.29 1.03 -16.09
CA PRO A 430 18.31 2.25 -15.30
C PRO A 430 18.13 3.52 -16.12
N ALA A 431 17.74 4.61 -15.47
CA ALA A 431 17.62 5.92 -16.08
C ALA A 431 18.94 6.34 -16.77
N PRO A 432 18.89 6.95 -17.97
CA PRO A 432 20.10 7.36 -18.71
C PRO A 432 21.01 8.25 -17.87
N GLY A 433 22.32 7.99 -17.96
CA GLY A 433 23.33 8.79 -17.25
C GLY A 433 23.40 8.60 -15.73
N THR A 434 22.59 7.69 -15.15
CA THR A 434 22.70 7.35 -13.75
C THR A 434 23.82 6.32 -13.51
N ILE A 435 24.51 6.46 -12.41
CA ILE A 435 25.62 5.58 -12.00
C ILE A 435 25.35 5.03 -10.60
N PRO A 436 25.83 3.83 -10.28
CA PRO A 436 25.69 3.30 -8.93
C PRO A 436 26.47 4.16 -7.93
N PRO A 437 25.93 4.39 -6.72
CA PRO A 437 26.70 5.02 -5.65
C PRO A 437 27.91 4.20 -5.25
N ALA A 438 28.91 4.84 -4.63
CA ALA A 438 30.06 4.14 -4.08
C ALA A 438 29.60 3.02 -3.12
N GLY A 439 30.23 1.85 -3.22
CA GLY A 439 29.96 0.72 -2.33
C GLY A 439 28.80 -0.21 -2.78
N THR A 440 28.21 0.03 -3.93
CA THR A 440 27.20 -0.87 -4.52
C THR A 440 27.29 -0.89 -6.05
N SER A 441 26.83 -1.97 -6.66
CA SER A 441 26.58 -2.05 -8.11
C SER A 441 25.13 -1.72 -8.49
N ARG A 442 24.25 -1.48 -7.50
CA ARG A 442 22.83 -1.18 -7.72
C ARG A 442 22.65 0.25 -8.18
N ILE A 443 21.86 0.45 -9.22
CA ILE A 443 21.51 1.78 -9.74
C ILE A 443 20.05 2.09 -9.40
N ILE A 444 19.15 1.10 -9.49
CA ILE A 444 17.73 1.28 -9.12
C ILE A 444 17.59 1.12 -7.61
N PRO A 445 16.93 2.07 -6.92
CA PRO A 445 16.70 1.99 -5.48
C PRO A 445 15.94 0.73 -5.07
N ILE A 446 16.22 0.24 -3.87
CA ILE A 446 15.57 -0.96 -3.32
C ILE A 446 14.83 -0.71 -2.00
N ARG A 447 14.86 0.51 -1.49
CA ARG A 447 14.07 0.99 -0.34
C ARG A 447 13.87 2.50 -0.40
N LEU A 448 12.93 3.00 0.39
CA LEU A 448 12.79 4.43 0.64
C LEU A 448 13.64 4.84 1.86
N GLY A 449 14.14 6.07 1.86
CA GLY A 449 14.82 6.64 3.01
C GLY A 449 13.86 6.99 4.14
N ILE A 450 14.38 7.08 5.35
CA ILE A 450 13.63 7.48 6.55
C ILE A 450 13.55 9.01 6.58
N SER A 451 12.35 9.56 6.84
CA SER A 451 12.15 11.00 6.97
C SER A 451 12.90 11.59 8.14
N GLN A 452 13.33 12.85 8.01
CA GLN A 452 14.06 13.59 9.07
C GLN A 452 13.24 13.65 10.38
N SER A 453 11.93 13.70 10.31
CA SER A 453 11.03 13.68 11.49
C SER A 453 11.31 12.51 12.45
N HIS A 454 11.64 11.33 11.91
CA HIS A 454 11.97 10.16 12.73
C HIS A 454 13.33 10.29 13.41
N PHE A 455 14.31 10.91 12.74
CA PHE A 455 15.61 11.21 13.38
C PHE A 455 15.47 12.22 14.52
N ASP A 456 14.57 13.18 14.39
CA ASP A 456 14.33 14.20 15.40
C ASP A 456 13.54 13.65 16.60
N LEU A 457 12.53 12.81 16.36
CA LEU A 457 11.61 12.32 17.38
C LEU A 457 12.04 11.01 18.04
N ASN A 458 12.79 10.15 17.33
CA ASN A 458 13.24 8.82 17.80
C ASN A 458 14.73 8.62 17.48
N THR A 459 15.55 9.59 17.80
CA THR A 459 16.96 9.75 17.38
C THR A 459 17.79 8.49 17.56
N THR A 460 17.77 7.87 18.72
CA THR A 460 18.63 6.71 19.03
C THR A 460 18.28 5.51 18.17
N ASN A 461 17.01 5.14 18.11
CA ASN A 461 16.57 3.95 17.38
C ASN A 461 16.64 4.18 15.85
N THR A 462 16.30 5.40 15.38
CA THR A 462 16.39 5.73 13.96
C THR A 462 17.86 5.72 13.47
N ASN A 463 18.79 6.27 14.25
CA ASN A 463 20.22 6.19 13.89
C ASN A 463 20.74 4.75 13.87
N ALA A 464 20.28 3.89 14.78
CA ALA A 464 20.69 2.49 14.82
C ALA A 464 20.24 1.75 13.55
N VAL A 465 18.99 1.91 13.13
CA VAL A 465 18.49 1.28 11.90
C VAL A 465 19.09 1.90 10.64
N ALA A 466 19.30 3.20 10.62
CA ALA A 466 19.94 3.89 9.50
C ALA A 466 21.37 3.38 9.23
N GLU A 467 22.11 3.00 10.27
CA GLU A 467 23.44 2.40 10.14
C GLU A 467 23.38 1.00 9.49
N LEU A 468 22.32 0.21 9.70
CA LEU A 468 22.15 -1.10 9.07
C LEU A 468 22.02 -1.00 7.53
N TYR A 469 21.47 0.11 7.05
CA TYR A 469 21.27 0.37 5.61
C TYR A 469 22.36 1.26 5.01
N LYS A 470 23.52 1.33 5.63
CA LYS A 470 24.65 2.14 5.16
C LYS A 470 25.30 1.54 3.92
N ILE A 471 25.51 2.38 2.89
CA ILE A 471 26.24 2.05 1.66
C ILE A 471 27.24 3.18 1.37
N GLY A 472 28.47 2.83 1.07
CA GLY A 472 29.50 3.79 0.66
C GLY A 472 29.77 4.94 1.67
N GLY A 473 29.47 4.73 2.95
CA GLY A 473 29.56 5.75 3.98
C GLY A 473 28.26 6.52 4.25
N GLU A 474 27.27 6.47 3.35
CA GLU A 474 25.95 7.09 3.52
C GLU A 474 25.04 6.20 4.36
N LYS A 475 24.57 6.69 5.51
CA LYS A 475 23.56 6.04 6.35
C LYS A 475 22.19 6.12 5.70
N ASP A 476 21.31 5.17 6.04
CA ASP A 476 19.94 5.13 5.52
C ASP A 476 19.89 5.23 4.00
N SER A 477 20.83 4.56 3.33
CA SER A 477 20.89 4.58 1.87
C SER A 477 19.69 3.86 1.25
N GLN A 478 19.09 4.44 0.21
CA GLN A 478 18.02 3.78 -0.57
C GLN A 478 18.50 2.53 -1.33
N TYR A 479 19.79 2.22 -1.27
CA TYR A 479 20.41 1.02 -1.82
C TYR A 479 20.81 0.02 -0.73
N GLY A 480 20.57 0.33 0.54
CA GLY A 480 20.80 -0.55 1.67
C GLY A 480 19.89 -1.80 1.59
N LYS A 481 20.50 -2.99 1.71
CA LYS A 481 19.79 -4.26 1.47
C LYS A 481 18.78 -4.55 2.58
N MET A 482 17.50 -4.65 2.22
CA MET A 482 16.47 -5.20 3.07
C MET A 482 16.54 -6.73 3.07
N TRP A 483 15.92 -7.36 4.08
CA TRP A 483 16.05 -8.80 4.33
C TRP A 483 15.70 -9.68 3.13
N TRP A 484 14.54 -9.50 2.51
CA TRP A 484 14.07 -10.39 1.43
C TRP A 484 14.50 -9.96 0.02
N VAL A 485 15.15 -8.82 -0.13
CA VAL A 485 15.63 -8.36 -1.43
C VAL A 485 16.72 -9.29 -1.96
N LYS A 486 16.61 -9.68 -3.23
CA LYS A 486 17.61 -10.53 -3.90
C LYS A 486 19.00 -9.89 -3.81
N PRO A 487 20.07 -10.68 -3.51
CA PRO A 487 21.45 -10.21 -3.46
C PRO A 487 21.95 -9.50 -4.72
#